data_f5c8beaf04cde9c17afc811b0683e2f3
#
_entry.id   f5c8beaf04cde9c17afc811b0683e2f3
#
_cell.length_a   1.000
_cell.length_b   1.000
_cell.length_c   1.000
_cell.angle_alpha   90.00
_cell.angle_beta   90.00
_cell.angle_gamma   90.00
#
_symmetry.space_group_name_H-M   'P 1'
#
loop_
_entity.id
_entity.type
_entity.pdbx_description
1 polymer ?
#
loop_
_entity_poly.entity_id
_entity_poly.type
_entity_poly.pdbx_seq_one_letter_code
_entity_poly.pdbx_strand_id
1 'polypeptide(L)'
;MSCVRNCPTGVDVRKGLDSACINCAECIDACNRVMGKTNKKSLIRYAFGTGGEGKIMRQGVYIVGGFLLLFLALTLHLTMTRTVVDITVLPHAMEPRFTKDGRVINAYVLSVKNKLSQPVELTVTVERFDESMIQSITAPIRVEAGSFDRFPLFVRIKPPAGQAGTRRINLEVDAMQQDIHIRKEANFTIPDEL
;
A
#
# COMPACT_ATOMS: atom_id res chain seq x y z
N MET A 1 1.57 -39.28 -43.32
CA MET A 1 0.89 -38.13 -42.75
C MET A 1 1.15 -38.05 -41.24
N SER A 2 2.35 -37.64 -40.87
CA SER A 2 2.80 -37.68 -39.46
C SER A 2 2.07 -36.70 -38.55
N CYS A 3 1.75 -35.51 -39.05
CA CYS A 3 1.07 -34.47 -38.24
C CYS A 3 -0.30 -34.88 -37.70
N VAL A 4 -1.11 -35.61 -38.50
CA VAL A 4 -2.43 -36.09 -38.10
C VAL A 4 -2.32 -37.24 -37.11
N ARG A 5 -1.39 -38.18 -37.35
CA ARG A 5 -1.17 -39.35 -36.47
C ARG A 5 -0.59 -39.00 -35.10
N ASN A 6 0.13 -37.90 -35.01
CA ASN A 6 0.74 -37.44 -33.75
C ASN A 6 -0.19 -36.51 -32.95
N CYS A 7 -1.39 -36.22 -33.44
CA CYS A 7 -2.32 -35.34 -32.72
C CYS A 7 -2.98 -36.15 -31.58
N PRO A 8 -2.80 -35.77 -30.31
CA PRO A 8 -3.39 -36.50 -29.18
C PRO A 8 -4.91 -36.37 -29.13
N THR A 9 -5.49 -35.34 -29.71
CA THR A 9 -6.95 -35.13 -29.78
C THR A 9 -7.56 -35.54 -31.11
N GLY A 10 -6.76 -36.14 -32.04
CA GLY A 10 -7.25 -36.65 -33.31
C GLY A 10 -7.63 -35.59 -34.36
N VAL A 11 -7.27 -34.33 -34.14
CA VAL A 11 -7.58 -33.24 -35.07
C VAL A 11 -6.76 -33.36 -36.35
N ASP A 12 -7.44 -33.20 -37.49
CA ASP A 12 -6.75 -33.07 -38.79
C ASP A 12 -6.40 -31.61 -39.08
N VAL A 13 -5.18 -31.21 -38.60
CA VAL A 13 -4.65 -29.86 -38.74
C VAL A 13 -4.60 -29.32 -40.18
N ARG A 14 -4.70 -30.16 -41.20
CA ARG A 14 -4.72 -29.78 -42.61
C ARG A 14 -6.05 -29.09 -43.02
N LYS A 15 -7.09 -29.38 -42.26
CA LYS A 15 -8.41 -28.74 -42.44
C LYS A 15 -8.53 -27.39 -41.75
N GLY A 16 -7.49 -26.96 -41.02
CA GLY A 16 -7.44 -25.72 -40.22
C GLY A 16 -7.53 -25.96 -38.72
N LEU A 17 -7.83 -24.90 -38.01
CA LEU A 17 -7.99 -24.94 -36.54
C LEU A 17 -9.34 -25.58 -36.19
N ASP A 18 -9.35 -26.45 -35.21
CA ASP A 18 -10.53 -27.10 -34.67
C ASP A 18 -10.68 -26.80 -33.18
N SER A 19 -11.89 -26.77 -32.66
CA SER A 19 -12.18 -26.50 -31.25
C SER A 19 -11.61 -27.55 -30.29
N ALA A 20 -11.38 -28.77 -30.78
CA ALA A 20 -10.73 -29.86 -30.03
C ALA A 20 -9.20 -29.71 -29.97
N CYS A 21 -8.62 -28.72 -30.64
CA CYS A 21 -7.18 -28.51 -30.62
C CYS A 21 -6.72 -27.86 -29.30
N ILE A 22 -5.83 -28.55 -28.58
CA ILE A 22 -5.27 -28.08 -27.31
C ILE A 22 -3.97 -27.27 -27.46
N ASN A 23 -3.59 -26.91 -28.68
CA ASN A 23 -2.39 -26.13 -29.00
C ASN A 23 -1.08 -26.72 -28.46
N CYS A 24 -0.94 -28.03 -28.41
CA CYS A 24 0.22 -28.75 -27.87
C CYS A 24 1.47 -28.71 -28.78
N ALA A 25 1.36 -28.23 -29.99
CA ALA A 25 2.44 -28.12 -30.99
C ALA A 25 3.00 -29.47 -31.55
N GLU A 26 2.55 -30.63 -31.11
CA GLU A 26 3.01 -31.94 -31.58
C GLU A 26 2.94 -32.11 -33.11
N CYS A 27 1.95 -31.54 -33.76
CA CYS A 27 1.84 -31.52 -35.22
C CYS A 27 2.94 -30.70 -35.88
N ILE A 28 3.42 -29.62 -35.24
CA ILE A 28 4.52 -28.79 -35.72
C ILE A 28 5.83 -29.57 -35.63
N ASP A 29 6.10 -30.23 -34.51
CA ASP A 29 7.31 -31.03 -34.30
C ASP A 29 7.35 -32.23 -35.24
N ALA A 30 6.21 -32.92 -35.45
CA ALA A 30 6.11 -34.00 -36.42
C ALA A 30 6.38 -33.51 -37.86
N CYS A 31 5.91 -32.31 -38.21
CA CYS A 31 6.15 -31.68 -39.48
C CYS A 31 7.64 -31.30 -39.66
N ASN A 32 8.22 -30.66 -38.63
CA ASN A 32 9.64 -30.29 -38.62
C ASN A 32 10.56 -31.49 -38.79
N ARG A 33 10.28 -32.65 -38.14
CA ARG A 33 11.05 -33.88 -38.28
C ARG A 33 11.03 -34.43 -39.70
N VAL A 34 9.88 -34.32 -40.40
CA VAL A 34 9.75 -34.83 -41.78
C VAL A 34 10.38 -33.85 -42.78
N MET A 35 10.06 -32.58 -42.66
CA MET A 35 10.53 -31.52 -43.59
C MET A 35 12.01 -31.23 -43.43
N GLY A 36 12.55 -31.37 -42.22
CA GLY A 36 14.01 -31.19 -41.94
C GLY A 36 14.85 -32.19 -42.68
N LYS A 37 14.37 -33.43 -42.95
CA LYS A 37 15.08 -34.43 -43.77
C LYS A 37 15.27 -34.00 -45.23
N THR A 38 14.41 -33.09 -45.72
CA THR A 38 14.45 -32.59 -47.09
C THR A 38 14.93 -31.12 -47.18
N ASN A 39 15.43 -30.62 -46.07
CA ASN A 39 15.86 -29.21 -45.91
C ASN A 39 14.82 -28.17 -46.33
N LYS A 40 13.54 -28.49 -46.13
CA LYS A 40 12.37 -27.66 -46.41
C LYS A 40 11.79 -27.06 -45.13
N LYS A 41 11.20 -25.86 -45.21
CA LYS A 41 10.49 -25.24 -44.10
C LYS A 41 9.22 -26.01 -43.74
N SER A 42 8.90 -26.07 -42.45
CA SER A 42 7.68 -26.68 -41.95
C SER A 42 6.43 -26.04 -42.58
N LEU A 43 5.47 -26.87 -42.94
CA LEU A 43 4.17 -26.44 -43.48
C LEU A 43 3.23 -25.96 -42.38
N ILE A 44 3.45 -26.40 -41.15
CA ILE A 44 2.64 -26.03 -40.01
C ILE A 44 3.52 -25.17 -39.09
N ARG A 45 3.04 -23.97 -38.77
CA ARG A 45 3.74 -23.03 -37.89
C ARG A 45 2.75 -22.14 -37.19
N TYR A 46 3.12 -21.62 -36.04
CA TYR A 46 2.40 -20.51 -35.44
C TYR A 46 2.59 -19.24 -36.28
N ALA A 47 1.51 -18.53 -36.52
CA ALA A 47 1.53 -17.29 -37.28
C ALA A 47 0.59 -16.26 -36.64
N PHE A 48 0.94 -15.00 -36.80
CA PHE A 48 0.10 -13.89 -36.35
C PHE A 48 -0.84 -13.48 -37.48
N GLY A 49 -2.14 -13.39 -37.18
CA GLY A 49 -3.17 -12.94 -38.13
C GLY A 49 -3.57 -13.99 -39.14
N THR A 50 -4.52 -13.63 -40.01
CA THR A 50 -5.04 -14.49 -41.03
C THR A 50 -4.04 -14.58 -42.18
N GLY A 51 -3.72 -15.79 -42.63
CA GLY A 51 -2.72 -16.01 -43.70
C GLY A 51 -1.25 -15.87 -43.27
N GLY A 52 -0.94 -15.60 -41.99
CA GLY A 52 0.45 -15.48 -41.50
C GLY A 52 1.14 -14.15 -41.77
N GLU A 53 0.39 -13.15 -42.22
CA GLU A 53 0.89 -11.79 -42.53
C GLU A 53 0.57 -10.78 -41.39
N GLY A 54 0.13 -11.27 -40.24
CA GLY A 54 -0.19 -10.44 -39.09
C GLY A 54 1.03 -9.77 -38.47
N LYS A 55 0.94 -8.49 -38.22
CA LYS A 55 1.96 -7.75 -37.46
C LYS A 55 1.75 -7.98 -35.97
N ILE A 56 2.83 -8.25 -35.20
CA ILE A 56 2.80 -8.36 -33.72
C ILE A 56 2.35 -7.03 -33.12
N MET A 57 2.87 -5.94 -33.70
CA MET A 57 2.56 -4.57 -33.25
C MET A 57 1.25 -4.10 -33.86
N ARG A 58 0.15 -4.56 -33.30
CA ARG A 58 -1.22 -4.12 -33.63
C ARG A 58 -1.65 -2.98 -32.72
N GLN A 59 -2.59 -2.18 -33.16
CA GLN A 59 -3.15 -1.08 -32.36
C GLN A 59 -3.60 -1.54 -30.97
N GLY A 60 -4.18 -2.73 -30.85
CA GLY A 60 -4.55 -3.32 -29.56
C GLY A 60 -3.36 -3.58 -28.62
N VAL A 61 -2.17 -3.94 -29.16
CA VAL A 61 -0.96 -4.15 -28.35
C VAL A 61 -0.49 -2.84 -27.73
N TYR A 62 -0.54 -1.73 -28.48
CA TYR A 62 -0.20 -0.40 -27.92
C TYR A 62 -1.16 0.04 -26.84
N ILE A 63 -2.47 -0.22 -27.01
CA ILE A 63 -3.49 0.11 -26.01
C ILE A 63 -3.23 -0.70 -24.74
N VAL A 64 -3.10 -2.03 -24.86
CA VAL A 64 -2.84 -2.90 -23.69
C VAL A 64 -1.51 -2.55 -23.05
N GLY A 65 -0.45 -2.33 -23.85
CA GLY A 65 0.86 -1.91 -23.36
C GLY A 65 0.80 -0.58 -22.60
N GLY A 66 0.05 0.39 -23.14
CA GLY A 66 -0.17 1.67 -22.47
C GLY A 66 -0.87 1.53 -21.12
N PHE A 67 -1.91 0.70 -21.04
CA PHE A 67 -2.59 0.41 -19.77
C PHE A 67 -1.67 -0.28 -18.77
N LEU A 68 -0.85 -1.24 -19.20
CA LEU A 68 0.11 -1.92 -18.33
C LEU A 68 1.15 -0.96 -17.78
N LEU A 69 1.69 -0.06 -18.62
CA LEU A 69 2.66 0.95 -18.18
C LEU A 69 2.02 1.95 -17.20
N LEU A 70 0.80 2.41 -17.48
CA LEU A 70 0.06 3.29 -16.58
C LEU A 70 -0.18 2.62 -15.23
N PHE A 71 -0.62 1.36 -15.22
CA PHE A 71 -0.86 0.61 -14.00
C PHE A 71 0.44 0.38 -13.21
N LEU A 72 1.54 0.06 -13.90
CA LEU A 72 2.86 -0.08 -13.29
C LEU A 72 3.32 1.23 -12.65
N ALA A 73 3.20 2.35 -13.36
CA ALA A 73 3.57 3.66 -12.86
C ALA A 73 2.73 4.06 -11.63
N LEU A 74 1.41 3.80 -11.68
CA LEU A 74 0.51 4.03 -10.56
C LEU A 74 0.89 3.18 -9.34
N THR A 75 1.19 1.90 -9.55
CA THR A 75 1.60 0.99 -8.47
C THR A 75 2.89 1.43 -7.82
N LEU A 76 3.88 1.82 -8.63
CA LEU A 76 5.15 2.36 -8.13
C LEU A 76 4.93 3.65 -7.33
N HIS A 77 4.11 4.57 -7.85
CA HIS A 77 3.78 5.81 -7.15
C HIS A 77 3.13 5.55 -5.79
N LEU A 78 2.08 4.70 -5.75
CA LEU A 78 1.40 4.34 -4.50
C LEU A 78 2.31 3.62 -3.50
N THR A 79 3.30 2.86 -3.99
CA THR A 79 4.26 2.17 -3.13
C THR A 79 5.26 3.17 -2.52
N MET A 80 5.71 4.15 -3.30
CA MET A 80 6.65 5.18 -2.85
C MET A 80 6.02 6.20 -1.89
N THR A 81 4.71 6.48 -2.03
CA THR A 81 3.97 7.42 -1.17
C THR A 81 3.36 6.77 0.06
N ARG A 82 3.61 5.47 0.27
CA ARG A 82 3.01 4.74 1.39
C ARG A 82 3.55 5.22 2.73
N THR A 83 2.65 5.61 3.65
CA THR A 83 3.03 5.95 5.02
C THR A 83 3.56 4.72 5.76
N VAL A 84 4.74 4.87 6.35
CA VAL A 84 5.45 3.78 7.04
C VAL A 84 5.04 3.63 8.50
N VAL A 85 4.52 4.70 9.11
CA VAL A 85 3.99 4.71 10.48
C VAL A 85 2.60 5.34 10.45
N ASP A 86 1.60 4.61 10.95
CA ASP A 86 0.24 5.14 11.13
C ASP A 86 0.07 5.55 12.58
N ILE A 87 -0.32 6.81 12.79
CA ILE A 87 -0.56 7.38 14.10
C ILE A 87 -1.99 7.91 14.15
N THR A 88 -2.74 7.46 15.15
CA THR A 88 -4.09 7.93 15.42
C THR A 88 -4.20 8.38 16.87
N VAL A 89 -4.70 9.58 17.08
CA VAL A 89 -4.98 10.13 18.41
C VAL A 89 -6.47 10.08 18.65
N LEU A 90 -6.87 9.37 19.69
CA LEU A 90 -8.26 9.24 20.10
C LEU A 90 -8.45 9.86 21.49
N PRO A 91 -9.55 10.57 21.75
CA PRO A 91 -9.87 11.01 23.10
C PRO A 91 -10.10 9.79 24.00
N HIS A 92 -9.56 9.83 25.22
CA HIS A 92 -9.84 8.83 26.23
C HIS A 92 -11.16 9.14 26.93
N ALA A 93 -11.82 8.12 27.45
CA ALA A 93 -13.11 8.27 28.14
C ALA A 93 -13.03 9.02 29.48
N MET A 94 -11.84 9.45 29.90
CA MET A 94 -11.66 10.25 31.11
C MET A 94 -12.14 11.68 30.87
N GLU A 95 -13.02 12.18 31.73
CA GLU A 95 -13.49 13.55 31.68
C GLU A 95 -12.33 14.53 31.98
N PRO A 96 -12.28 15.65 31.22
CA PRO A 96 -11.32 16.73 31.48
C PRO A 96 -11.51 17.28 32.89
N ARG A 97 -10.44 17.52 33.61
CA ARG A 97 -10.51 18.04 34.99
C ARG A 97 -9.41 19.04 35.30
N PHE A 98 -9.70 19.95 36.21
CA PHE A 98 -8.69 20.86 36.76
C PHE A 98 -7.75 20.12 37.72
N THR A 99 -6.49 20.45 37.63
CA THR A 99 -5.45 20.06 38.61
C THR A 99 -5.37 21.13 39.70
N LYS A 100 -4.83 20.75 40.88
CA LYS A 100 -4.60 21.70 41.99
C LYS A 100 -3.78 22.94 41.59
N ASP A 101 -3.01 22.84 40.52
CA ASP A 101 -2.18 23.92 39.97
C ASP A 101 -2.91 24.81 38.95
N GLY A 102 -4.25 24.70 38.82
CA GLY A 102 -5.06 25.46 37.88
C GLY A 102 -4.85 25.07 36.41
N ARG A 103 -4.30 23.88 36.16
CA ARG A 103 -4.14 23.33 34.80
C ARG A 103 -5.26 22.37 34.49
N VAL A 104 -5.64 22.25 33.22
CA VAL A 104 -6.61 21.27 32.74
C VAL A 104 -5.86 20.07 32.16
N ILE A 105 -6.29 18.87 32.54
CA ILE A 105 -5.78 17.63 32.00
C ILE A 105 -6.81 17.01 31.07
N ASN A 106 -6.39 16.74 29.84
CA ASN A 106 -7.12 15.89 28.90
C ASN A 106 -6.33 14.61 28.65
N ALA A 107 -7.01 13.49 28.60
CA ALA A 107 -6.42 12.20 28.33
C ALA A 107 -6.73 11.75 26.90
N TYR A 108 -5.74 11.22 26.21
CA TYR A 108 -5.84 10.66 24.87
C TYR A 108 -5.21 9.28 24.83
N VAL A 109 -5.56 8.52 23.81
CA VAL A 109 -4.92 7.26 23.48
C VAL A 109 -4.19 7.47 22.14
N LEU A 110 -2.89 7.39 22.16
CA LEU A 110 -2.05 7.38 20.99
C LEU A 110 -1.94 5.95 20.48
N SER A 111 -2.58 5.65 19.36
CA SER A 111 -2.48 4.36 18.68
C SER A 111 -1.44 4.46 17.59
N VAL A 112 -0.38 3.66 17.67
CA VAL A 112 0.74 3.65 16.73
C VAL A 112 0.83 2.28 16.08
N LYS A 113 0.84 2.26 14.75
CA LYS A 113 1.12 1.07 13.95
C LYS A 113 2.41 1.28 13.19
N ASN A 114 3.46 0.58 13.62
CA ASN A 114 4.74 0.54 12.92
C ASN A 114 4.66 -0.49 11.79
N LYS A 115 4.82 -0.05 10.53
CA LYS A 115 4.83 -0.93 9.34
C LYS A 115 6.26 -1.23 8.87
N LEU A 116 7.26 -0.70 9.57
CA LEU A 116 8.66 -0.95 9.27
C LEU A 116 9.13 -2.28 9.84
N SER A 117 10.22 -2.78 9.29
CA SER A 117 10.94 -3.94 9.79
C SER A 117 11.91 -3.62 10.94
N GLN A 118 11.92 -2.36 11.40
CA GLN A 118 12.78 -1.86 12.48
C GLN A 118 11.95 -1.18 13.56
N PRO A 119 12.38 -1.18 14.83
CA PRO A 119 11.72 -0.43 15.88
C PRO A 119 11.83 1.07 15.62
N VAL A 120 10.83 1.83 16.04
CA VAL A 120 10.77 3.29 15.87
C VAL A 120 10.62 3.93 17.24
N GLU A 121 11.40 4.97 17.49
CA GLU A 121 11.28 5.82 18.68
C GLU A 121 10.56 7.11 18.31
N LEU A 122 9.45 7.36 19.00
CA LEU A 122 8.58 8.50 18.75
C LEU A 122 8.63 9.48 19.89
N THR A 123 8.72 10.75 19.56
CA THR A 123 8.57 11.87 20.51
C THR A 123 7.29 12.63 20.16
N VAL A 124 6.48 12.92 21.17
CA VAL A 124 5.23 13.66 20.99
C VAL A 124 5.38 15.05 21.61
N THR A 125 5.14 16.07 20.80
CA THR A 125 5.16 17.48 21.21
C THR A 125 3.81 18.14 20.89
N VAL A 126 3.49 19.24 21.61
CA VAL A 126 2.28 20.06 21.33
C VAL A 126 2.72 21.39 20.74
N GLU A 127 2.20 21.74 19.57
CA GLU A 127 2.49 23.01 18.93
C GLU A 127 1.83 24.18 19.71
N ARG A 128 2.54 25.30 19.87
CA ARG A 128 2.04 26.61 20.35
C ARG A 128 1.77 26.81 21.84
N PHE A 129 2.23 25.95 22.73
CA PHE A 129 2.11 26.22 24.15
C PHE A 129 3.47 26.13 24.82
N ASP A 130 4.10 27.26 25.12
CA ASP A 130 5.42 27.36 25.79
C ASP A 130 5.46 26.74 27.20
N GLU A 131 4.31 26.57 27.83
CA GLU A 131 4.15 25.91 29.15
C GLU A 131 3.40 24.59 29.11
N SER A 132 3.23 24.00 27.94
CA SER A 132 2.55 22.72 27.80
C SER A 132 3.45 21.61 28.35
N MET A 133 3.01 20.96 29.40
CA MET A 133 3.63 19.72 29.85
C MET A 133 2.88 18.56 29.20
N ILE A 134 3.43 18.00 28.14
CA ILE A 134 3.04 16.66 27.71
C ILE A 134 3.67 15.71 28.72
N GLN A 135 2.87 15.06 29.50
CA GLN A 135 3.31 13.96 30.33
C GLN A 135 2.90 12.66 29.64
N SER A 136 3.77 12.14 28.78
CA SER A 136 3.73 10.74 28.37
C SER A 136 4.28 9.89 29.53
N ILE A 137 3.67 8.74 29.76
CA ILE A 137 4.13 7.79 30.79
C ILE A 137 5.51 7.24 30.43
N THR A 138 5.89 7.29 29.16
CA THR A 138 7.18 6.82 28.64
C THR A 138 7.62 7.73 27.50
N ALA A 139 8.64 8.54 27.72
CA ALA A 139 9.29 9.30 26.65
C ALA A 139 10.77 8.85 26.58
N PRO A 140 11.28 8.45 25.41
CA PRO A 140 10.61 8.26 24.10
C PRO A 140 9.73 7.01 24.03
N ILE A 141 8.69 7.04 23.21
CA ILE A 141 7.79 5.91 22.96
C ILE A 141 8.45 4.98 21.95
N ARG A 142 8.87 3.79 22.37
CA ARG A 142 9.43 2.79 21.48
C ARG A 142 8.35 1.81 21.01
N VAL A 143 8.25 1.63 19.70
CA VAL A 143 7.31 0.73 19.04
C VAL A 143 8.08 -0.27 18.20
N GLU A 144 7.92 -1.55 18.52
CA GLU A 144 8.65 -2.63 17.85
C GLU A 144 8.23 -2.79 16.38
N ALA A 145 9.07 -3.47 15.60
CA ALA A 145 8.86 -3.71 14.19
C ALA A 145 7.52 -4.45 13.93
N GLY A 146 6.70 -3.94 13.02
CA GLY A 146 5.43 -4.56 12.64
C GLY A 146 4.35 -4.57 13.73
N SER A 147 4.60 -3.94 14.90
CA SER A 147 3.66 -3.95 16.03
C SER A 147 2.59 -2.85 15.91
N PHE A 148 1.51 -3.07 16.67
CA PHE A 148 0.45 -2.11 16.89
C PHE A 148 0.28 -1.94 18.40
N ASP A 149 0.64 -0.76 18.90
CA ASP A 149 0.62 -0.45 20.34
C ASP A 149 -0.21 0.78 20.63
N ARG A 150 -0.72 0.85 21.86
CA ARG A 150 -1.53 1.96 22.36
C ARG A 150 -0.90 2.52 23.61
N PHE A 151 -0.68 3.83 23.60
CA PHE A 151 -0.04 4.54 24.72
C PHE A 151 -1.02 5.59 25.26
N PRO A 152 -1.24 5.65 26.57
CA PRO A 152 -1.97 6.74 27.17
C PRO A 152 -1.13 8.03 27.09
N LEU A 153 -1.73 9.11 26.63
CA LEU A 153 -1.12 10.42 26.52
C LEU A 153 -1.92 11.41 27.35
N PHE A 154 -1.27 12.07 28.29
CA PHE A 154 -1.89 13.10 29.12
C PHE A 154 -1.35 14.47 28.71
N VAL A 155 -2.24 15.33 28.27
CA VAL A 155 -1.90 16.72 27.91
C VAL A 155 -2.41 17.64 29.00
N ARG A 156 -1.49 18.40 29.61
CA ARG A 156 -1.78 19.39 30.63
C ARG A 156 -1.51 20.79 30.06
N ILE A 157 -2.53 21.63 30.07
CA ILE A 157 -2.41 23.01 29.58
C ILE A 157 -3.00 23.93 30.65
N LYS A 158 -2.37 25.09 30.85
CA LYS A 158 -2.93 26.16 31.68
C LYS A 158 -3.85 27.01 30.79
N PRO A 159 -5.17 26.94 30.94
CA PRO A 159 -6.07 27.71 30.11
C PRO A 159 -5.98 29.20 30.49
N PRO A 160 -6.21 30.11 29.56
CA PRO A 160 -6.44 31.51 29.90
C PRO A 160 -7.68 31.64 30.78
N ALA A 161 -7.64 32.53 31.77
CA ALA A 161 -8.73 32.72 32.73
C ALA A 161 -10.07 33.01 32.02
N GLY A 162 -11.15 32.34 32.47
CA GLY A 162 -12.52 32.57 32.00
C GLY A 162 -12.85 31.97 30.62
N GLN A 163 -12.08 31.04 30.10
CA GLN A 163 -12.37 30.40 28.80
C GLN A 163 -12.66 28.91 28.97
N ALA A 164 -13.93 28.57 29.06
CA ALA A 164 -14.42 27.21 28.95
C ALA A 164 -14.74 26.87 27.49
N GLY A 165 -14.73 25.58 27.16
CA GLY A 165 -15.10 25.06 25.83
C GLY A 165 -14.04 24.17 25.19
N THR A 166 -14.28 23.77 23.96
CA THR A 166 -13.37 22.86 23.24
C THR A 166 -12.52 23.64 22.23
N ARG A 167 -11.21 23.41 22.27
CA ARG A 167 -10.24 23.99 21.35
C ARG A 167 -9.51 22.89 20.60
N ARG A 168 -9.09 23.17 19.37
CA ARG A 168 -8.19 22.28 18.62
C ARG A 168 -6.75 22.56 19.00
N ILE A 169 -6.03 21.50 19.28
CA ILE A 169 -4.59 21.50 19.50
C ILE A 169 -3.92 20.62 18.44
N ASN A 170 -2.73 20.99 18.03
CA ASN A 170 -1.92 20.19 17.13
C ASN A 170 -0.89 19.41 17.93
N LEU A 171 -0.92 18.11 17.76
CA LEU A 171 0.07 17.19 18.30
C LEU A 171 1.05 16.86 17.18
N GLU A 172 2.32 17.14 17.39
CA GLU A 172 3.40 16.80 16.50
C GLU A 172 4.07 15.53 17.03
N VAL A 173 4.18 14.55 16.16
CA VAL A 173 4.84 13.29 16.49
C VAL A 173 6.03 13.12 15.55
N ASP A 174 7.20 13.15 16.15
CA ASP A 174 8.47 13.06 15.45
C ASP A 174 9.12 11.70 15.70
N ALA A 175 9.62 11.07 14.64
CA ALA A 175 10.45 9.89 14.77
C ALA A 175 11.94 10.26 14.68
N MET A 176 12.69 10.05 15.76
CA MET A 176 14.10 10.47 15.85
C MET A 176 15.03 9.83 14.79
N GLN A 177 14.69 8.65 14.29
CA GLN A 177 15.57 7.88 13.39
C GLN A 177 15.21 8.01 11.92
N GLN A 178 14.09 8.62 11.62
CA GLN A 178 13.57 8.80 10.25
C GLN A 178 12.95 10.19 10.20
N ASP A 179 13.15 10.90 9.12
CA ASP A 179 12.59 12.24 8.88
C ASP A 179 11.05 12.20 8.73
N ILE A 180 10.39 11.67 9.76
CA ILE A 180 8.94 11.48 9.82
C ILE A 180 8.38 12.51 10.80
N HIS A 181 7.72 13.54 10.24
CA HIS A 181 6.96 14.52 10.98
C HIS A 181 5.47 14.31 10.70
N ILE A 182 4.72 13.90 11.71
CA ILE A 182 3.28 13.68 11.60
C ILE A 182 2.55 14.65 12.51
N ARG A 183 1.72 15.51 11.92
CA ARG A 183 0.85 16.40 12.65
C ARG A 183 -0.55 15.81 12.75
N LYS A 184 -1.10 15.77 13.97
CA LYS A 184 -2.47 15.30 14.25
C LYS A 184 -3.22 16.35 15.06
N GLU A 185 -4.46 16.62 14.66
CA GLU A 185 -5.36 17.49 15.42
C GLU A 185 -6.06 16.69 16.52
N ALA A 186 -6.18 17.27 17.70
CA ALA A 186 -6.96 16.75 18.80
C ALA A 186 -7.83 17.85 19.42
N ASN A 187 -8.98 17.47 19.94
CA ASN A 187 -9.87 18.38 20.65
C ASN A 187 -9.48 18.43 22.12
N PHE A 188 -9.10 19.59 22.61
CA PHE A 188 -8.80 19.86 24.01
C PHE A 188 -10.00 20.56 24.64
N THR A 189 -10.62 19.91 25.63
CA THR A 189 -11.80 20.43 26.31
C THR A 189 -11.41 21.05 27.64
N ILE A 190 -11.86 22.27 27.88
CA ILE A 190 -11.71 23.00 29.13
C ILE A 190 -13.08 22.95 29.79
N PRO A 191 -13.26 22.26 30.94
CA PRO A 191 -14.52 22.21 31.64
C PRO A 191 -14.91 23.59 32.21
N ASP A 192 -16.21 23.82 32.38
CA ASP A 192 -16.68 24.98 33.09
C ASP A 192 -16.19 24.89 34.55
N GLU A 193 -15.71 26.00 35.11
CA GLU A 193 -15.45 26.08 36.55
C GLU A 193 -16.80 25.98 37.26
N LEU A 194 -16.95 24.95 38.11
CA LEU A 194 -18.07 24.80 39.05
C LEU A 194 -17.92 25.75 40.22
#